data_742cbc3da6466cc6cd0e5f7e193a504d
#
_entry.id   742cbc3da6466cc6cd0e5f7e193a504d
#
_cell.length_a   1.000
_cell.length_b   1.000
_cell.length_c   1.000
_cell.angle_alpha   90.00
_cell.angle_beta   90.00
_cell.angle_gamma   90.00
#
_symmetry.space_group_name_H-M   'P 1'
#
loop_
_entity.id
_entity.type
_entity.pdbx_description
1 polymer ?
#
loop_
_entity_poly.entity_id
_entity_poly.type
_entity_poly.pdbx_seq_one_letter_code
_entity_poly.pdbx_strand_id
1 'polypeptide(L)'
;IEPQTGKVLQQKELSANLDVTSTPLVTEHEIIFGSADRGVFALDKPTLFIKWRAETLPSLVYTAPYSSTPQAGVETSPVSSQGIVYIGASDGYLYAIDQSTGIIKDKLYFGAPVFSTIAVSGNRMIVCDFAGNVYCFASN
;
A
#
# COMPACT_ATOMS: atom_id res chain seq x y z
N ILE A 1 19.61 2.20 -7.49
CA ILE A 1 21.05 2.30 -7.14
C ILE A 1 21.75 1.09 -7.73
N GLU A 2 22.83 1.32 -8.43
CA GLU A 2 23.72 0.25 -8.86
C GLU A 2 24.44 -0.31 -7.63
N PRO A 3 24.26 -1.60 -7.26
CA PRO A 3 24.73 -2.10 -5.97
C PRO A 3 26.23 -2.02 -5.78
N GLN A 4 27.01 -2.06 -6.86
CA GLN A 4 28.48 -2.04 -6.83
C GLN A 4 29.06 -0.62 -6.69
N THR A 5 28.38 0.39 -7.22
CA THR A 5 28.88 1.77 -7.26
C THR A 5 28.10 2.72 -6.37
N GLY A 6 26.94 2.33 -5.88
CA GLY A 6 26.00 3.19 -5.14
C GLY A 6 25.34 4.27 -6.03
N LYS A 7 25.52 4.22 -7.34
CA LYS A 7 24.96 5.21 -8.27
C LYS A 7 23.44 5.16 -8.31
N VAL A 8 22.78 6.31 -8.15
CA VAL A 8 21.34 6.45 -8.39
C VAL A 8 21.08 6.37 -9.88
N LEU A 9 20.32 5.35 -10.33
CA LEU A 9 20.01 5.15 -11.75
C LEU A 9 18.84 6.02 -12.21
N GLN A 10 17.84 6.17 -11.35
CA GLN A 10 16.67 7.01 -11.59
C GLN A 10 16.21 7.66 -10.30
N GLN A 11 15.70 8.87 -10.41
CA GLN A 11 15.07 9.60 -9.32
C GLN A 11 13.90 10.41 -9.89
N LYS A 12 12.76 10.40 -9.19
CA LYS A 12 11.62 11.23 -9.51
C LYS A 12 10.96 11.72 -8.24
N GLU A 13 10.72 13.01 -8.16
CA GLU A 13 9.87 13.62 -7.15
C GLU A 13 8.41 13.50 -7.61
N LEU A 14 7.57 12.88 -6.77
CA LEU A 14 6.16 12.64 -7.09
C LEU A 14 5.26 13.80 -6.64
N SER A 15 5.55 14.36 -5.48
CA SER A 15 4.88 15.52 -4.90
C SER A 15 5.67 16.03 -3.71
N ALA A 16 5.69 17.33 -3.50
CA ALA A 16 6.44 17.99 -2.41
C ALA A 16 6.00 17.62 -0.98
N ASN A 17 4.95 16.85 -0.79
CA ASN A 17 4.45 16.44 0.54
C ASN A 17 3.87 15.02 0.50
N LEU A 18 4.43 14.14 -0.31
CA LEU A 18 4.02 12.74 -0.35
C LEU A 18 4.89 11.93 0.61
N ASP A 19 4.37 11.62 1.79
CA ASP A 19 5.06 10.77 2.75
C ASP A 19 4.92 9.30 2.38
N VAL A 20 6.02 8.63 2.12
CA VAL A 20 6.08 7.19 1.82
C VAL A 20 6.78 6.48 2.96
N THR A 21 6.03 5.70 3.73
CA THR A 21 6.51 4.92 4.87
C THR A 21 6.54 3.42 4.60
N SER A 22 5.87 2.97 3.55
CA SER A 22 5.77 1.56 3.16
C SER A 22 6.97 1.08 2.34
N THR A 23 7.27 -0.21 2.42
CA THR A 23 8.21 -0.85 1.50
C THR A 23 7.52 -1.04 0.14
N PRO A 24 8.12 -0.58 -0.97
CA PRO A 24 7.51 -0.76 -2.28
C PRO A 24 7.47 -2.23 -2.71
N LEU A 25 6.34 -2.64 -3.30
CA LEU A 25 6.24 -3.86 -4.08
C LEU A 25 6.77 -3.59 -5.49
N VAL A 26 7.77 -4.34 -5.90
CA VAL A 26 8.33 -4.26 -7.25
C VAL A 26 7.90 -5.49 -8.05
N THR A 27 7.16 -5.25 -9.12
CA THR A 27 6.73 -6.29 -10.07
C THR A 27 7.59 -6.25 -11.35
N GLU A 28 7.20 -6.98 -12.38
CA GLU A 28 7.87 -6.89 -13.68
C GLU A 28 7.75 -5.49 -14.29
N HIS A 29 6.58 -4.86 -14.17
CA HIS A 29 6.23 -3.61 -14.84
C HIS A 29 5.93 -2.42 -13.92
N GLU A 30 5.63 -2.64 -12.64
CA GLU A 30 5.20 -1.61 -11.71
C GLU A 30 6.06 -1.56 -10.44
N ILE A 31 6.05 -0.37 -9.82
CA ILE A 31 6.46 -0.13 -8.44
C ILE A 31 5.24 0.39 -7.70
N ILE A 32 4.74 -0.38 -6.70
CA ILE A 32 3.50 -0.08 -5.98
C ILE A 32 3.83 0.19 -4.51
N PHE A 33 3.24 1.23 -3.94
CA PHE A 33 3.47 1.59 -2.54
C PHE A 33 2.29 2.35 -1.95
N GLY A 34 2.17 2.33 -0.63
CA GLY A 34 1.25 3.15 0.14
C GLY A 34 1.85 4.50 0.48
N SER A 35 1.01 5.51 0.58
CA SER A 35 1.34 6.85 1.05
C SER A 35 0.60 7.14 2.35
N ALA A 36 1.25 7.82 3.28
CA ALA A 36 0.67 8.17 4.58
C ALA A 36 -0.50 9.18 4.48
N ASP A 37 -0.73 9.80 3.34
CA ASP A 37 -1.71 10.87 3.18
C ASP A 37 -2.61 10.77 1.92
N ARG A 38 -2.28 9.93 0.94
CA ARG A 38 -2.90 9.97 -0.39
C ARG A 38 -3.28 8.62 -0.98
N GLY A 39 -3.34 7.55 -0.18
CA GLY A 39 -3.71 6.22 -0.65
C GLY A 39 -2.57 5.45 -1.29
N VAL A 40 -2.87 4.67 -2.33
CA VAL A 40 -1.95 3.74 -2.98
C VAL A 40 -1.56 4.25 -4.36
N PHE A 41 -0.28 4.17 -4.69
CA PHE A 41 0.28 4.56 -5.98
C PHE A 41 0.90 3.37 -6.69
N ALA A 42 0.78 3.35 -8.01
CA ALA A 42 1.62 2.53 -8.87
C ALA A 42 2.35 3.39 -9.89
N LEU A 43 3.63 3.17 -9.99
CA LEU A 43 4.48 3.78 -11.00
C LEU A 43 4.80 2.76 -12.09
N ASP A 44 4.92 3.24 -13.31
CA ASP A 44 5.56 2.51 -14.39
C ASP A 44 7.06 2.37 -14.07
N LYS A 45 7.55 1.14 -13.97
CA LYS A 45 8.90 0.85 -13.49
C LYS A 45 10.01 1.45 -14.35
N PRO A 46 9.94 1.42 -15.70
CA PRO A 46 10.95 2.04 -16.56
C PRO A 46 11.02 3.56 -16.46
N THR A 47 9.89 4.24 -16.32
CA THR A 47 9.81 5.71 -16.44
C THR A 47 9.57 6.43 -15.12
N LEU A 48 9.16 5.71 -14.08
CA LEU A 48 8.68 6.23 -12.79
C LEU A 48 7.47 7.19 -12.91
N PHE A 49 6.73 7.16 -14.03
CA PHE A 49 5.47 7.90 -14.14
C PHE A 49 4.36 7.18 -13.40
N ILE A 50 3.45 7.97 -12.79
CA ILE A 50 2.26 7.42 -12.15
C ILE A 50 1.38 6.76 -13.20
N LYS A 51 1.13 5.44 -13.05
CA LYS A 51 0.19 4.67 -13.88
C LYS A 51 -1.23 4.82 -13.35
N TRP A 52 -1.38 4.64 -12.04
CA TRP A 52 -2.66 4.78 -11.36
C TRP A 52 -2.47 5.18 -9.90
N ARG A 53 -3.56 5.67 -9.33
CA ARG A 53 -3.71 5.93 -7.89
C ARG A 53 -5.06 5.37 -7.44
N ALA A 54 -5.06 4.66 -6.30
CA ALA A 54 -6.27 4.24 -5.61
C ALA A 54 -6.41 5.03 -4.30
N GLU A 55 -7.55 5.69 -4.12
CA GLU A 55 -7.84 6.45 -2.90
C GLU A 55 -8.46 5.55 -1.84
N THR A 56 -7.97 5.63 -0.62
CA THR A 56 -8.56 5.04 0.58
C THR A 56 -9.48 6.05 1.27
N LEU A 57 -10.20 5.61 2.30
CA LEU A 57 -11.01 6.52 3.11
C LEU A 57 -10.13 7.29 4.11
N PRO A 58 -10.66 8.33 4.75
CA PRO A 58 -9.95 9.03 5.82
C PRO A 58 -9.59 8.07 6.96
N SER A 59 -8.37 8.22 7.47
CA SER A 59 -7.83 7.44 8.57
C SER A 59 -8.69 7.53 9.84
N LEU A 60 -8.81 6.43 10.57
CA LEU A 60 -9.49 6.38 11.87
C LEU A 60 -8.68 7.10 12.97
N VAL A 61 -7.39 7.27 12.75
CA VAL A 61 -6.44 7.91 13.67
C VAL A 61 -5.56 8.90 12.94
N TYR A 62 -4.99 9.85 13.66
CA TYR A 62 -3.97 10.73 13.10
C TYR A 62 -2.65 9.96 12.99
N THR A 63 -2.15 9.80 11.79
CA THR A 63 -0.90 9.07 11.50
C THR A 63 0.30 10.00 11.36
N ALA A 64 0.06 11.29 11.10
CA ALA A 64 1.11 12.30 10.99
C ALA A 64 0.88 13.43 12.00
N PRO A 65 1.88 13.79 12.84
CA PRO A 65 1.72 14.80 13.90
C PRO A 65 1.47 16.22 13.40
N TYR A 66 1.73 16.48 12.12
CA TYR A 66 1.50 17.77 11.46
C TYR A 66 0.23 17.81 10.62
N SER A 67 -0.56 16.73 10.57
CA SER A 67 -1.84 16.70 9.89
C SER A 67 -2.93 17.31 10.76
N SER A 68 -3.68 18.28 10.23
CA SER A 68 -4.82 18.88 10.91
C SER A 68 -6.12 18.08 10.76
N THR A 69 -6.17 17.18 9.79
CA THR A 69 -7.33 16.30 9.50
C THR A 69 -6.85 14.88 9.19
N PRO A 70 -7.65 13.85 9.47
CA PRO A 70 -7.35 12.49 9.02
C PRO A 70 -7.19 12.45 7.50
N GLN A 71 -6.08 11.90 7.04
CA GLN A 71 -5.75 11.75 5.62
C GLN A 71 -6.03 10.31 5.15
N ALA A 72 -6.00 10.06 3.87
CA ALA A 72 -6.13 8.73 3.27
C ALA A 72 -4.83 7.91 3.45
N GLY A 73 -4.52 7.55 4.70
CA GLY A 73 -3.24 6.97 5.09
C GLY A 73 -3.12 5.48 4.78
N VAL A 74 -2.03 5.12 4.13
CA VAL A 74 -1.63 3.73 3.84
C VAL A 74 -0.17 3.56 4.17
N GLU A 75 0.11 3.07 5.37
CA GLU A 75 1.49 2.87 5.87
C GLU A 75 1.97 1.43 5.73
N THR A 76 1.06 0.51 5.39
CA THR A 76 1.42 -0.89 5.15
C THR A 76 2.13 -1.07 3.81
N SER A 77 2.95 -2.12 3.74
CA SER A 77 3.56 -2.51 2.48
C SER A 77 2.62 -3.39 1.68
N PRO A 78 2.43 -3.12 0.36
CA PRO A 78 1.57 -3.93 -0.48
C PRO A 78 2.17 -5.29 -0.76
N VAL A 79 1.30 -6.29 -0.91
CA VAL A 79 1.65 -7.62 -1.42
C VAL A 79 0.75 -7.95 -2.61
N SER A 80 1.22 -8.77 -3.55
CA SER A 80 0.38 -9.17 -4.68
C SER A 80 0.28 -10.67 -4.84
N SER A 81 -0.88 -11.10 -5.29
CA SER A 81 -1.16 -12.48 -5.69
C SER A 81 -2.16 -12.49 -6.82
N GLN A 82 -1.87 -13.24 -7.89
CA GLN A 82 -2.76 -13.44 -9.04
C GLN A 82 -3.30 -12.13 -9.66
N GLY A 83 -2.44 -11.09 -9.75
CA GLY A 83 -2.80 -9.79 -10.35
C GLY A 83 -3.65 -8.88 -9.44
N ILE A 84 -3.83 -9.26 -8.19
CA ILE A 84 -4.47 -8.44 -7.15
C ILE A 84 -3.42 -7.98 -6.14
N VAL A 85 -3.44 -6.69 -5.85
CA VAL A 85 -2.65 -6.09 -4.78
C VAL A 85 -3.51 -6.02 -3.52
N TYR A 86 -3.00 -6.58 -2.44
CA TYR A 86 -3.60 -6.51 -1.12
C TYR A 86 -2.83 -5.53 -0.26
N ILE A 87 -3.53 -4.61 0.38
CA ILE A 87 -2.92 -3.58 1.22
C ILE A 87 -3.89 -3.15 2.33
N GLY A 88 -3.38 -3.06 3.54
CA GLY A 88 -4.13 -2.52 4.67
C GLY A 88 -4.02 -1.00 4.73
N ALA A 89 -4.99 -0.34 5.34
CA ALA A 89 -5.00 1.10 5.49
C ALA A 89 -5.39 1.54 6.91
N SER A 90 -5.06 2.77 7.24
CA SER A 90 -5.36 3.38 8.53
C SER A 90 -6.83 3.74 8.72
N ASP A 91 -7.66 3.59 7.68
CA ASP A 91 -9.12 3.68 7.73
C ASP A 91 -9.81 2.39 8.23
N GLY A 92 -9.02 1.36 8.53
CA GLY A 92 -9.50 0.08 9.03
C GLY A 92 -9.92 -0.93 7.96
N TYR A 93 -9.62 -0.66 6.70
CA TYR A 93 -9.89 -1.59 5.59
C TYR A 93 -8.64 -2.31 5.11
N LEU A 94 -8.83 -3.55 4.70
CA LEU A 94 -7.99 -4.26 3.76
C LEU A 94 -8.58 -4.06 2.37
N TYR A 95 -7.77 -3.59 1.44
CA TYR A 95 -8.16 -3.37 0.05
C TYR A 95 -7.60 -4.47 -0.86
N ALA A 96 -8.42 -4.93 -1.80
CA ALA A 96 -8.03 -5.75 -2.94
C ALA A 96 -8.12 -4.89 -4.21
N ILE A 97 -6.99 -4.58 -4.81
CA ILE A 97 -6.85 -3.64 -5.92
C ILE A 97 -6.34 -4.38 -7.15
N ASP A 98 -6.97 -4.19 -8.29
CA ASP A 98 -6.45 -4.70 -9.56
C ASP A 98 -5.08 -4.08 -9.85
N GLN A 99 -4.06 -4.91 -9.97
CA GLN A 99 -2.68 -4.48 -10.08
C GLN A 99 -2.43 -3.62 -11.32
N SER A 100 -3.08 -3.91 -12.42
CA SER A 100 -2.84 -3.24 -13.69
C SER A 100 -3.56 -1.91 -13.83
N THR A 101 -4.73 -1.77 -13.18
CA THR A 101 -5.65 -0.63 -13.37
C THR A 101 -5.81 0.26 -12.15
N GLY A 102 -5.48 -0.23 -10.95
CA GLY A 102 -5.72 0.48 -9.70
C GLY A 102 -7.18 0.47 -9.25
N ILE A 103 -8.05 -0.27 -9.94
CA ILE A 103 -9.47 -0.37 -9.55
C ILE A 103 -9.59 -1.21 -8.29
N ILE A 104 -10.22 -0.66 -7.25
CA ILE A 104 -10.57 -1.39 -6.04
C ILE A 104 -11.64 -2.42 -6.41
N LYS A 105 -11.30 -3.69 -6.33
CA LYS A 105 -12.20 -4.82 -6.62
C LYS A 105 -13.05 -5.19 -5.42
N ASP A 106 -12.42 -5.11 -4.23
CA ASP A 106 -13.09 -5.45 -2.97
C ASP A 106 -12.39 -4.77 -1.80
N LYS A 107 -13.07 -4.68 -0.67
CA LYS A 107 -12.51 -4.21 0.60
C LYS A 107 -13.20 -4.86 1.79
N LEU A 108 -12.44 -5.18 2.82
CA LEU A 108 -12.93 -5.79 4.05
C LEU A 108 -12.62 -4.89 5.24
N TYR A 109 -13.65 -4.55 6.02
CA TYR A 109 -13.52 -3.69 7.20
C TYR A 109 -13.20 -4.48 8.46
N PHE A 110 -12.18 -4.07 9.19
CA PHE A 110 -11.75 -4.68 10.47
C PHE A 110 -12.18 -3.90 11.69
N GLY A 111 -12.56 -2.62 11.54
CA GLY A 111 -12.94 -1.75 12.66
C GLY A 111 -11.76 -1.07 13.36
N ALA A 112 -10.54 -1.45 13.06
CA ALA A 112 -9.31 -0.86 13.56
C ALA A 112 -8.29 -0.71 12.42
N PRO A 113 -7.38 0.28 12.48
CA PRO A 113 -6.35 0.47 11.46
C PRO A 113 -5.54 -0.79 11.20
N VAL A 114 -5.20 -1.03 9.93
CA VAL A 114 -4.30 -2.10 9.52
C VAL A 114 -2.95 -1.48 9.18
N PHE A 115 -2.00 -1.54 10.11
CA PHE A 115 -0.64 -1.00 9.96
C PHE A 115 0.40 -2.07 9.67
N SER A 116 0.09 -3.34 9.89
CA SER A 116 1.00 -4.43 9.62
C SER A 116 0.97 -4.84 8.15
N THR A 117 2.14 -5.19 7.62
CA THR A 117 2.23 -5.80 6.29
C THR A 117 1.51 -7.14 6.28
N ILE A 118 0.72 -7.36 5.23
CA ILE A 118 -0.01 -8.60 5.00
C ILE A 118 0.98 -9.70 4.62
N ALA A 119 0.85 -10.87 5.23
CA ALA A 119 1.62 -12.04 4.85
C ALA A 119 0.77 -12.98 3.98
N VAL A 120 1.32 -13.40 2.84
CA VAL A 120 0.69 -14.39 1.95
C VAL A 120 1.58 -15.61 1.88
N SER A 121 1.01 -16.80 2.13
CA SER A 121 1.70 -18.07 2.06
C SER A 121 0.77 -19.16 1.53
N GLY A 122 1.08 -19.67 0.34
CA GLY A 122 0.21 -20.63 -0.36
C GLY A 122 -1.18 -20.02 -0.62
N ASN A 123 -2.22 -20.71 -0.14
CA ASN A 123 -3.60 -20.24 -0.23
C ASN A 123 -4.07 -19.45 1.02
N ARG A 124 -3.15 -19.00 1.87
CA ARG A 124 -3.49 -18.27 3.10
C ARG A 124 -2.98 -16.85 3.05
N MET A 125 -3.78 -15.96 3.63
CA MET A 125 -3.45 -14.56 3.87
C MET A 125 -3.62 -14.26 5.36
N ILE A 126 -2.60 -13.68 5.99
CA ILE A 126 -2.62 -13.29 7.40
C ILE A 126 -2.61 -11.77 7.48
N VAL A 127 -3.54 -11.24 8.26
CA VAL A 127 -3.68 -9.80 8.52
C VAL A 127 -3.72 -9.56 10.02
N CYS A 128 -3.01 -8.55 10.50
CA CYS A 128 -3.10 -8.08 11.90
C CYS A 128 -3.63 -6.65 11.92
N ASP A 129 -4.57 -6.37 12.80
CA ASP A 129 -5.07 -5.02 13.01
C ASP A 129 -4.43 -4.34 14.25
N PHE A 130 -4.66 -3.03 14.38
CA PHE A 130 -4.13 -2.24 15.50
C PHE A 130 -4.84 -2.51 16.83
N ALA A 131 -5.98 -3.21 16.83
CA ALA A 131 -6.66 -3.67 18.06
C ALA A 131 -6.06 -4.98 18.61
N GLY A 132 -5.04 -5.55 17.96
CA GLY A 132 -4.35 -6.77 18.41
C GLY A 132 -4.97 -8.06 17.88
N ASN A 133 -5.87 -8.00 16.92
CA ASN A 133 -6.44 -9.19 16.30
C ASN A 133 -5.55 -9.72 15.17
N VAL A 134 -5.53 -11.04 15.02
CA VAL A 134 -4.87 -11.76 13.91
C VAL A 134 -5.92 -12.55 13.14
N TYR A 135 -6.04 -12.28 11.86
CA TYR A 135 -6.98 -12.92 10.95
C TYR A 135 -6.24 -13.81 9.96
N CYS A 136 -6.78 -14.99 9.72
CA CYS A 136 -6.29 -15.91 8.70
C CYS A 136 -7.42 -16.17 7.69
N PHE A 137 -7.19 -15.77 6.45
CA PHE A 137 -8.05 -16.06 5.31
C PHE A 137 -7.46 -17.20 4.48
N ALA A 138 -8.31 -18.04 3.92
CA ALA A 138 -7.90 -19.09 3.00
C ALA A 138 -8.81 -19.06 1.76
N SER A 139 -8.20 -19.20 0.58
CA SER A 139 -8.97 -19.49 -0.64
C SER A 139 -9.27 -21.00 -0.71
N ASN A 140 -10.46 -21.36 -1.09
CA ASN A 140 -10.84 -22.73 -1.40
C ASN A 140 -10.22 -23.18 -2.73
#